data_f2f010db6d9a536e25315d61bf2c3c04
#
_entry.id   f2f010db6d9a536e25315d61bf2c3c04
#
_cell.length_a   1.000
_cell.length_b   1.000
_cell.length_c   1.000
_cell.angle_alpha   90.00
_cell.angle_beta   90.00
_cell.angle_gamma   90.00
#
_symmetry.space_group_name_H-M   'P 1'
#
loop_
_entity.id
_entity.type
_entity.pdbx_description
1 polymer ?
#
loop_
_entity_poly.entity_id
_entity_poly.type
_entity_poly.pdbx_seq_one_letter_code
_entity_poly.pdbx_strand_id
1 'polypeptide(L)'
;ISLRKRVMPKLKFNLKLINYKRVNPEFKNLKYKLILKHLSKMDNSCSDIALCSNKKILESGTSNIFFVRNGKIYSPSNGIYKGVTYKFFKQKLDKIINKDILINSLNNYEEIVLIGSGKGVTSVQTIKGIKWKRKSLKFYKTLFNFYKKEISKCPQYITL
;
A
#
# COMPACT_ATOMS: atom_id res chain seq x y z
N ILE A 1 23.29 -16.51 0.75
CA ILE A 1 22.35 -15.38 0.90
C ILE A 1 22.45 -14.55 -0.36
N SER A 2 21.34 -14.38 -1.10
CA SER A 2 21.32 -13.51 -2.28
C SER A 2 20.75 -12.15 -1.90
N LEU A 3 21.47 -11.08 -2.18
CA LEU A 3 20.97 -9.72 -2.03
C LEU A 3 20.20 -9.33 -3.30
N ARG A 4 18.98 -8.81 -3.13
CA ARG A 4 18.20 -8.26 -4.24
C ARG A 4 18.15 -6.74 -4.13
N LYS A 5 18.40 -6.05 -5.23
CA LYS A 5 18.22 -4.60 -5.29
C LYS A 5 16.75 -4.28 -4.99
N ARG A 6 16.52 -3.35 -4.05
CA ARG A 6 15.18 -2.89 -3.71
C ARG A 6 14.54 -2.22 -4.92
N VAL A 7 13.31 -2.60 -5.23
CA VAL A 7 12.53 -1.94 -6.27
C VAL A 7 12.08 -0.58 -5.74
N MET A 8 12.50 0.50 -6.42
CA MET A 8 12.06 1.87 -6.10
C MET A 8 10.81 2.18 -6.93
N PRO A 9 9.66 2.44 -6.27
CA PRO A 9 8.44 2.76 -6.99
C PRO A 9 8.54 4.07 -7.76
N LYS A 10 8.05 4.06 -9.00
CA LYS A 10 7.90 5.27 -9.82
C LYS A 10 6.69 6.08 -9.35
N LEU A 11 6.70 7.40 -9.58
CA LEU A 11 5.58 8.27 -9.22
C LEU A 11 4.31 7.96 -10.05
N LYS A 12 4.48 7.47 -11.28
CA LYS A 12 3.40 6.92 -12.12
C LYS A 12 3.15 5.46 -11.73
N PHE A 13 2.36 5.26 -10.67
CA PHE A 13 2.10 3.93 -10.12
C PHE A 13 0.61 3.57 -10.22
N ASN A 14 0.33 2.37 -10.72
CA ASN A 14 -1.03 1.92 -11.03
C ASN A 14 -1.42 0.72 -10.17
N LEU A 15 -2.70 0.62 -9.82
CA LEU A 15 -3.27 -0.57 -9.21
C LEU A 15 -4.18 -1.33 -10.19
N LYS A 16 -4.19 -2.65 -10.07
CA LYS A 16 -5.18 -3.53 -10.70
C LYS A 16 -6.00 -4.21 -9.62
N LEU A 17 -7.32 -4.11 -9.68
CA LEU A 17 -8.20 -4.79 -8.72
C LEU A 17 -8.26 -6.29 -9.02
N ILE A 18 -8.16 -7.12 -7.98
CA ILE A 18 -8.28 -8.57 -8.06
C ILE A 18 -9.32 -9.01 -7.02
N ASN A 19 -10.34 -9.72 -7.45
CA ASN A 19 -11.32 -10.29 -6.52
C ASN A 19 -10.69 -11.49 -5.81
N TYR A 20 -10.07 -11.21 -4.69
CA TYR A 20 -9.40 -12.21 -3.85
C TYR A 20 -9.27 -11.67 -2.42
N LYS A 21 -9.49 -12.53 -1.44
CA LYS A 21 -9.23 -12.29 -0.02
C LYS A 21 -8.23 -13.34 0.46
N ARG A 22 -7.21 -12.93 1.21
CA ARG A 22 -6.27 -13.89 1.82
C ARG A 22 -7.00 -14.78 2.83
N VAL A 23 -6.56 -16.00 2.93
CA VAL A 23 -6.94 -16.89 4.05
C VAL A 23 -6.20 -16.40 5.29
N ASN A 24 -6.89 -16.20 6.41
CA ASN A 24 -6.35 -15.70 7.67
C ASN A 24 -5.46 -14.47 7.46
N PRO A 25 -6.01 -13.36 6.95
CA PRO A 25 -5.23 -12.19 6.53
C PRO A 25 -4.52 -11.50 7.69
N GLU A 26 -4.97 -11.68 8.92
CA GLU A 26 -4.36 -11.16 10.15
C GLU A 26 -2.97 -11.76 10.42
N PHE A 27 -2.69 -12.96 9.89
CA PHE A 27 -1.39 -13.60 10.01
C PHE A 27 -0.55 -13.43 8.74
N LYS A 28 0.75 -13.27 8.92
CA LYS A 28 1.71 -13.28 7.82
C LYS A 28 1.97 -14.72 7.38
N ASN A 29 1.09 -15.26 6.54
CA ASN A 29 1.26 -16.60 5.99
C ASN A 29 1.89 -16.56 4.59
N LEU A 30 2.45 -17.68 4.14
CA LEU A 30 3.11 -17.81 2.84
C LEU A 30 2.19 -18.28 1.71
N LYS A 31 0.87 -18.25 1.89
CA LYS A 31 -0.13 -18.64 0.86
C LYS A 31 -0.29 -17.54 -0.20
N TYR A 32 0.82 -17.19 -0.89
CA TYR A 32 0.88 -16.10 -1.86
C TYR A 32 0.79 -16.54 -3.33
N LYS A 33 0.59 -17.82 -3.63
CA LYS A 33 0.68 -18.35 -5.00
C LYS A 33 -0.10 -17.53 -6.03
N LEU A 34 -1.36 -17.16 -5.73
CA LEU A 34 -2.19 -16.36 -6.64
C LEU A 34 -1.65 -14.92 -6.76
N ILE A 35 -1.26 -14.31 -5.65
CA ILE A 35 -0.69 -12.97 -5.63
C ILE A 35 0.58 -12.93 -6.47
N LEU A 36 1.50 -13.88 -6.26
CA LEU A 36 2.76 -13.98 -7.02
C LEU A 36 2.51 -14.20 -8.52
N LYS A 37 1.51 -15.03 -8.89
CA LYS A 37 1.10 -15.24 -10.29
C LYS A 37 0.68 -13.93 -10.97
N HIS A 38 0.04 -13.01 -10.24
CA HIS A 38 -0.30 -11.69 -10.78
C HIS A 38 0.89 -10.76 -10.84
N LEU A 39 1.69 -10.71 -9.77
CA LEU A 39 2.83 -9.81 -9.65
C LEU A 39 3.96 -10.16 -10.64
N SER A 40 4.17 -11.44 -10.96
CA SER A 40 5.18 -11.88 -11.94
C SER A 40 4.92 -11.40 -13.37
N LYS A 41 3.68 -11.00 -13.67
CA LYS A 41 3.24 -10.47 -14.98
C LYS A 41 3.22 -8.95 -15.03
N MET A 42 3.77 -8.26 -14.03
CA MET A 42 3.69 -6.81 -13.88
C MET A 42 5.08 -6.21 -13.63
N ASP A 43 5.29 -4.98 -14.09
CA ASP A 43 6.42 -4.17 -13.63
C ASP A 43 6.12 -3.66 -12.21
N ASN A 44 6.74 -4.29 -11.23
CA ASN A 44 6.56 -3.97 -9.82
C ASN A 44 7.12 -2.60 -9.41
N SER A 45 7.84 -1.92 -10.31
CA SER A 45 8.28 -0.54 -10.09
C SER A 45 7.18 0.49 -10.37
N CYS A 46 6.18 0.15 -11.17
CA CYS A 46 5.10 1.06 -11.55
C CYS A 46 3.69 0.48 -11.36
N SER A 47 3.57 -0.74 -10.84
CA SER A 47 2.26 -1.37 -10.64
C SER A 47 2.23 -2.38 -9.49
N ASP A 48 1.03 -2.58 -8.94
CA ASP A 48 0.71 -3.62 -7.97
C ASP A 48 -0.76 -4.04 -8.16
N ILE A 49 -1.18 -5.07 -7.46
CA ILE A 49 -2.58 -5.47 -7.36
C ILE A 49 -3.20 -4.91 -6.07
N ALA A 50 -4.49 -4.64 -6.09
CA ALA A 50 -5.28 -4.42 -4.88
C ALA A 50 -6.28 -5.56 -4.73
N LEU A 51 -6.26 -6.19 -3.58
CA LEU A 51 -7.15 -7.29 -3.22
C LEU A 51 -8.50 -6.74 -2.81
N CYS A 52 -9.56 -7.33 -3.37
CA CYS A 52 -10.92 -6.90 -3.12
C CYS A 52 -11.79 -8.10 -2.78
N SER A 53 -12.81 -7.90 -1.96
CA SER A 53 -13.85 -8.88 -1.70
C SER A 53 -15.16 -8.15 -1.38
N ASN A 54 -16.29 -8.66 -1.86
CA ASN A 54 -17.60 -8.06 -1.64
C ASN A 54 -17.64 -6.54 -1.94
N LYS A 55 -17.07 -6.14 -3.08
CA LYS A 55 -16.93 -4.73 -3.51
C LYS A 55 -16.14 -3.83 -2.57
N LYS A 56 -15.41 -4.40 -1.58
CA LYS A 56 -14.54 -3.68 -0.64
C LYS A 56 -13.10 -3.88 -1.04
N ILE A 57 -12.29 -2.82 -0.95
CA ILE A 57 -10.83 -2.92 -1.07
C ILE A 57 -10.26 -3.30 0.28
N LEU A 58 -9.31 -4.24 0.28
CA LEU A 58 -8.66 -4.77 1.47
C LEU A 58 -7.23 -4.23 1.56
N GLU A 59 -6.31 -4.82 0.85
CA GLU A 59 -4.89 -4.47 0.88
C GLU A 59 -4.27 -4.61 -0.52
N SER A 60 -3.04 -4.18 -0.73
CA SER A 60 -2.34 -4.52 -1.97
C SER A 60 -1.69 -5.91 -1.89
N GLY A 61 -1.18 -6.39 -3.02
CA GLY A 61 -0.45 -7.65 -3.05
C GLY A 61 0.76 -7.67 -2.11
N THR A 62 1.36 -6.50 -1.85
CA THR A 62 2.61 -6.39 -1.09
C THR A 62 2.59 -5.37 0.06
N SER A 63 1.50 -4.59 0.20
CA SER A 63 1.46 -3.43 1.10
C SER A 63 0.06 -3.21 1.69
N ASN A 64 -0.01 -2.49 2.80
CA ASN A 64 -1.27 -1.90 3.25
C ASN A 64 -1.63 -0.68 2.39
N ILE A 65 -2.89 -0.27 2.41
CA ILE A 65 -3.39 0.87 1.64
C ILE A 65 -3.97 1.91 2.58
N PHE A 66 -3.54 3.16 2.41
CA PHE A 66 -4.18 4.33 2.99
C PHE A 66 -4.95 5.10 1.92
N PHE A 67 -6.12 5.58 2.29
CA PHE A 67 -6.98 6.43 1.49
C PHE A 67 -7.11 7.77 2.17
N VAL A 68 -6.95 8.87 1.42
CA VAL A 68 -6.98 10.22 1.97
C VAL A 68 -8.18 10.98 1.44
N ARG A 69 -8.93 11.58 2.35
CA ARG A 69 -10.07 12.45 2.04
C ARG A 69 -10.15 13.57 3.05
N ASN A 70 -10.20 14.82 2.59
CA ASN A 70 -10.33 16.03 3.44
C ASN A 70 -9.30 16.03 4.59
N GLY A 71 -8.04 15.73 4.28
CA GLY A 71 -6.95 15.67 5.26
C GLY A 71 -7.02 14.50 6.25
N LYS A 72 -8.04 13.64 6.18
CA LYS A 72 -8.19 12.45 7.04
C LYS A 72 -7.70 11.20 6.33
N ILE A 73 -7.12 10.29 7.12
CA ILE A 73 -6.60 9.01 6.64
C ILE A 73 -7.58 7.91 6.96
N TYR A 74 -7.85 7.10 5.97
CA TYR A 74 -8.70 5.91 6.11
C TYR A 74 -7.90 4.66 5.75
N SER A 75 -8.17 3.59 6.47
CA SER A 75 -7.62 2.25 6.18
C SER A 75 -8.74 1.23 6.24
N PRO A 76 -8.68 0.17 5.43
CA PRO A 76 -9.62 -0.94 5.56
C PRO A 76 -9.62 -1.50 6.97
N SER A 77 -10.83 -1.76 7.52
CA SER A 77 -10.99 -2.20 8.91
C SER A 77 -10.58 -3.64 9.15
N ASN A 78 -10.97 -4.52 8.21
CA ASN A 78 -10.86 -5.97 8.34
C ASN A 78 -10.30 -6.61 7.07
N GLY A 79 -9.89 -7.88 7.20
CA GLY A 79 -9.43 -8.67 6.06
C GLY A 79 -8.07 -8.24 5.51
N ILE A 80 -7.23 -7.64 6.34
CA ILE A 80 -5.90 -7.15 5.99
C ILE A 80 -4.84 -7.65 6.97
N TYR A 81 -3.61 -7.80 6.47
CA TYR A 81 -2.45 -7.95 7.31
C TYR A 81 -1.91 -6.57 7.72
N LYS A 82 -1.89 -6.27 9.02
CA LYS A 82 -1.30 -5.02 9.54
C LYS A 82 0.22 -5.17 9.68
N GLY A 83 0.94 -4.83 8.61
CA GLY A 83 2.40 -4.94 8.54
C GLY A 83 3.14 -3.98 9.46
N VAL A 84 4.47 -4.16 9.58
CA VAL A 84 5.34 -3.33 10.44
C VAL A 84 5.21 -1.85 10.09
N THR A 85 5.25 -1.51 8.78
CA THR A 85 5.12 -0.12 8.32
C THR A 85 3.75 0.48 8.66
N TYR A 86 2.66 -0.33 8.62
CA TYR A 86 1.35 0.11 9.08
C TYR A 86 1.36 0.43 10.57
N LYS A 87 1.92 -0.46 11.39
CA LYS A 87 2.02 -0.27 12.85
C LYS A 87 2.82 0.97 13.20
N PHE A 88 3.96 1.19 12.50
CA PHE A 88 4.77 2.39 12.64
C PHE A 88 3.96 3.67 12.36
N PHE A 89 3.27 3.76 11.23
CA PHE A 89 2.46 4.94 10.93
C PHE A 89 1.28 5.12 11.88
N LYS A 90 0.68 4.02 12.38
CA LYS A 90 -0.38 4.10 13.39
C LYS A 90 0.08 4.76 14.69
N GLN A 91 1.34 4.60 15.07
CA GLN A 91 1.91 5.24 16.26
C GLN A 91 2.28 6.71 16.04
N LYS A 92 2.55 7.09 14.80
CA LYS A 92 3.08 8.42 14.45
C LYS A 92 2.04 9.38 13.88
N LEU A 93 0.92 8.87 13.43
CA LEU A 93 -0.18 9.67 12.90
C LEU A 93 -1.26 9.82 13.97
N ASP A 94 -1.79 11.02 14.13
CA ASP A 94 -2.79 11.34 15.16
C ASP A 94 -4.02 10.44 15.08
N LYS A 95 -4.50 10.17 13.86
CA LYS A 95 -5.68 9.33 13.68
C LYS A 95 -5.73 8.64 12.32
N ILE A 96 -5.82 7.31 12.32
CA ILE A 96 -6.20 6.50 11.16
C ILE A 96 -7.61 5.97 11.41
N ILE A 97 -8.54 6.29 10.53
CA ILE A 97 -9.94 5.88 10.59
C ILE A 97 -10.07 4.52 9.90
N ASN A 98 -10.36 3.48 10.67
CA ASN A 98 -10.60 2.16 10.11
C ASN A 98 -12.07 2.05 9.66
N LYS A 99 -12.30 1.77 8.38
CA LYS A 99 -13.63 1.54 7.82
C LYS A 99 -13.58 0.72 6.54
N ASP A 100 -14.72 0.22 6.12
CA ASP A 100 -14.84 -0.43 4.82
C ASP A 100 -14.66 0.58 3.68
N ILE A 101 -13.79 0.25 2.74
CA ILE A 101 -13.51 1.08 1.56
C ILE A 101 -14.20 0.44 0.35
N LEU A 102 -15.30 1.02 -0.05
CA LEU A 102 -16.07 0.53 -1.21
C LEU A 102 -15.46 0.98 -2.53
N ILE A 103 -15.45 0.11 -3.53
CA ILE A 103 -14.92 0.43 -4.87
C ILE A 103 -15.66 1.61 -5.50
N ASN A 104 -16.97 1.69 -5.34
CA ASN A 104 -17.78 2.80 -5.88
C ASN A 104 -17.58 4.14 -5.15
N SER A 105 -17.00 4.14 -3.96
CA SER A 105 -16.69 5.34 -3.19
C SER A 105 -15.29 5.92 -3.45
N LEU A 106 -14.49 5.29 -4.33
CA LEU A 106 -13.10 5.69 -4.56
C LEU A 106 -12.95 7.12 -5.03
N ASN A 107 -13.89 7.65 -5.81
CA ASN A 107 -13.86 9.03 -6.30
C ASN A 107 -13.90 10.09 -5.17
N ASN A 108 -14.30 9.69 -3.96
CA ASN A 108 -14.30 10.55 -2.78
C ASN A 108 -12.91 10.74 -2.17
N TYR A 109 -11.91 9.97 -2.59
CA TYR A 109 -10.55 10.04 -2.05
C TYR A 109 -9.63 10.81 -3.02
N GLU A 110 -8.79 11.66 -2.45
CA GLU A 110 -7.84 12.50 -3.17
C GLU A 110 -6.53 11.77 -3.46
N GLU A 111 -6.09 10.96 -2.50
CA GLU A 111 -4.88 10.17 -2.60
C GLU A 111 -5.13 8.73 -2.15
N ILE A 112 -4.44 7.80 -2.80
CA ILE A 112 -4.29 6.40 -2.36
C ILE A 112 -2.79 6.15 -2.23
N VAL A 113 -2.37 5.70 -1.06
CA VAL A 113 -0.96 5.52 -0.72
C VAL A 113 -0.74 4.09 -0.21
N LEU A 114 0.20 3.40 -0.84
CA LEU A 114 0.65 2.10 -0.37
C LEU A 114 1.76 2.28 0.65
N ILE A 115 1.73 1.47 1.70
CA ILE A 115 2.75 1.47 2.75
C ILE A 115 3.22 0.05 3.05
N GLY A 116 4.50 -0.19 2.94
CA GLY A 116 5.07 -1.52 3.18
C GLY A 116 6.60 -1.50 3.22
N SER A 117 7.22 -2.45 3.90
CA SER A 117 8.68 -2.51 4.04
C SER A 117 9.41 -2.72 2.70
N GLY A 118 8.82 -3.45 1.76
CA GLY A 118 9.42 -3.71 0.46
C GLY A 118 9.47 -2.49 -0.45
N LYS A 119 8.35 -1.79 -0.62
CA LYS A 119 8.20 -0.62 -1.52
C LYS A 119 8.27 0.73 -0.79
N GLY A 120 8.29 0.74 0.54
CA GLY A 120 8.21 1.97 1.34
C GLY A 120 6.84 2.62 1.23
N VAL A 121 6.83 3.93 1.00
CA VAL A 121 5.63 4.73 0.76
C VAL A 121 5.51 4.97 -0.74
N THR A 122 4.38 4.59 -1.33
CA THR A 122 4.16 4.66 -2.79
C THR A 122 2.82 5.33 -3.08
N SER A 123 2.83 6.36 -3.91
CA SER A 123 1.60 7.05 -4.31
C SER A 123 0.99 6.40 -5.54
N VAL A 124 -0.26 5.98 -5.44
CA VAL A 124 -1.02 5.45 -6.58
C VAL A 124 -1.49 6.61 -7.47
N GLN A 125 -1.33 6.48 -8.78
CA GLN A 125 -1.80 7.46 -9.74
C GLN A 125 -3.17 7.12 -10.31
N THR A 126 -3.38 5.85 -10.68
CA THR A 126 -4.63 5.37 -11.28
C THR A 126 -4.96 3.96 -10.81
N ILE A 127 -6.22 3.57 -11.01
CA ILE A 127 -6.66 2.18 -10.82
C ILE A 127 -7.21 1.68 -12.15
N LYS A 128 -6.66 0.57 -12.66
CA LYS A 128 -7.08 0.01 -13.95
C LYS A 128 -8.56 -0.38 -13.92
N GLY A 129 -9.31 0.10 -14.91
CA GLY A 129 -10.75 -0.15 -15.03
C GLY A 129 -11.66 0.70 -14.13
N ILE A 130 -11.09 1.65 -13.38
CA ILE A 130 -11.84 2.58 -12.53
C ILE A 130 -11.51 4.01 -12.95
N LYS A 131 -12.52 4.89 -13.08
CA LYS A 131 -12.35 6.31 -13.40
C LYS A 131 -11.78 7.12 -12.23
N TRP A 132 -10.89 6.53 -11.45
CA TRP A 132 -10.20 7.23 -10.36
C TRP A 132 -8.79 7.63 -10.79
N LYS A 133 -8.43 8.87 -10.50
CA LYS A 133 -7.08 9.40 -10.67
C LYS A 133 -6.71 10.22 -9.45
N ARG A 134 -5.47 10.11 -9.01
CA ARG A 134 -4.92 10.90 -7.91
C ARG A 134 -5.10 12.39 -8.14
N LYS A 135 -5.63 13.10 -7.14
CA LYS A 135 -5.94 14.52 -7.16
C LYS A 135 -4.87 15.36 -6.43
N SER A 136 -4.11 14.74 -5.53
CA SER A 136 -3.11 15.40 -4.69
C SER A 136 -1.90 14.49 -4.45
N LEU A 137 -0.78 15.08 -4.03
CA LEU A 137 0.43 14.41 -3.54
C LEU A 137 0.83 14.90 -2.15
N LYS A 138 0.00 15.75 -1.53
CA LYS A 138 0.35 16.42 -0.27
C LYS A 138 0.64 15.40 0.83
N PHE A 139 -0.30 14.48 1.01
CA PHE A 139 -0.19 13.47 2.07
C PHE A 139 0.89 12.44 1.78
N TYR A 140 0.98 11.98 0.53
CA TYR A 140 2.09 11.13 0.09
C TYR A 140 3.45 11.72 0.43
N LYS A 141 3.70 13.00 0.11
CA LYS A 141 4.97 13.69 0.39
C LYS A 141 5.27 13.71 1.90
N THR A 142 4.27 14.00 2.72
CA THR A 142 4.40 13.98 4.18
C THR A 142 4.81 12.60 4.69
N LEU A 143 4.09 11.54 4.30
CA LEU A 143 4.41 10.19 4.71
C LEU A 143 5.76 9.71 4.18
N PHE A 144 6.09 10.05 2.94
CA PHE A 144 7.34 9.68 2.30
C PHE A 144 8.55 10.30 3.03
N ASN A 145 8.51 11.60 3.32
CA ASN A 145 9.56 12.30 4.04
C ASN A 145 9.72 11.74 5.46
N PHE A 146 8.60 11.47 6.12
CA PHE A 146 8.60 10.88 7.45
C PHE A 146 9.27 9.49 7.45
N TYR A 147 8.86 8.64 6.52
CA TYR A 147 9.42 7.30 6.36
C TYR A 147 10.91 7.35 6.01
N LYS A 148 11.33 8.24 5.10
CA LYS A 148 12.73 8.43 4.72
C LYS A 148 13.59 8.85 5.92
N LYS A 149 13.10 9.81 6.72
CA LYS A 149 13.78 10.26 7.95
C LYS A 149 13.98 9.12 8.96
N GLU A 150 12.99 8.24 9.11
CA GLU A 150 13.14 7.11 10.04
C GLU A 150 14.08 6.03 9.52
N ILE A 151 14.05 5.74 8.23
CA ILE A 151 15.00 4.77 7.63
C ILE A 151 16.45 5.26 7.75
N SER A 152 16.70 6.57 7.59
CA SER A 152 18.06 7.10 7.71
C SER A 152 18.67 6.97 9.11
N LYS A 153 17.85 6.72 10.13
CA LYS A 153 18.30 6.43 11.50
C LYS A 153 18.65 4.95 11.73
N CYS A 154 18.27 4.07 10.81
CA CYS A 154 18.59 2.66 10.96
C CYS A 154 20.09 2.42 10.79
N PRO A 155 20.72 1.57 11.63
CA PRO A 155 22.12 1.19 11.45
C PRO A 155 22.34 0.64 10.04
N GLN A 156 23.37 1.14 9.37
CA GLN A 156 23.83 0.56 8.11
C GLN A 156 24.85 -0.53 8.43
N TYR A 157 24.68 -1.71 7.83
CA TYR A 157 25.75 -2.71 7.86
C TYR A 157 26.89 -2.19 6.99
N ILE A 158 27.99 -1.80 7.61
CA ILE A 158 29.25 -1.55 6.93
C ILE A 158 29.87 -2.94 6.77
N THR A 159 29.98 -3.41 5.55
CA THR A 159 30.82 -4.59 5.24
C THR A 159 32.26 -4.15 5.51
N LEU A 160 32.88 -4.72 6.54
CA LEU A 160 34.32 -4.66 6.79
C LEU A 160 35.03 -5.42 5.68
#